data_34ce208b262651de34e09d69f0e9586e
#
_entry.id   34ce208b262651de34e09d69f0e9586e
#
_cell.length_a   1.000
_cell.length_b   1.000
_cell.length_c   1.000
_cell.angle_alpha   90.00
_cell.angle_beta   90.00
_cell.angle_gamma   90.00
#
_symmetry.space_group_name_H-M   'P 1'
#
loop_
_entity.id
_entity.type
_entity.pdbx_description
1 polymer ?
#
loop_
_entity_poly.entity_id
_entity_poly.type
_entity_poly.pdbx_seq_one_letter_code
_entity_poly.pdbx_strand_id
1 'polypeptide(L)'
;RTHVNSPAIVIWSLGNEAGPGDNFVAAYQAIKDYDGSRPVQYERNNNIVDMGSNQYPSVAWVQHVATGKANVKYPYHISEYADSMGNAAGNLIDYWTAMESTNYFCGAAIWDWVDQAIDTYTPDGYKYFGYGGDHGDWPNDGMFCMNGIMLPDLSPKPQYFEVKKVYQNAGITLTENG
;
A
#
# COMPACT_ATOMS: atom_id res chain seq x y z
N ARG A 1 -19.29 1.54 -12.49
CA ARG A 1 -20.72 1.18 -12.27
C ARG A 1 -20.87 -0.14 -11.53
N THR A 2 -20.06 -1.15 -11.86
CA THR A 2 -20.19 -2.52 -11.32
C THR A 2 -20.09 -2.56 -9.79
N HIS A 3 -19.25 -1.74 -9.19
CA HIS A 3 -18.91 -1.81 -7.76
C HIS A 3 -19.49 -0.68 -6.89
N VAL A 4 -20.32 0.19 -7.45
CA VAL A 4 -20.88 1.35 -6.72
C VAL A 4 -21.69 0.94 -5.47
N ASN A 5 -22.35 -0.21 -5.53
CA ASN A 5 -23.14 -0.74 -4.42
C ASN A 5 -22.33 -1.64 -3.45
N SER A 6 -21.02 -1.79 -3.65
CA SER A 6 -20.18 -2.57 -2.74
C SER A 6 -19.85 -1.77 -1.48
N PRO A 7 -20.26 -2.23 -0.29
CA PRO A 7 -19.93 -1.54 0.97
C PRO A 7 -18.45 -1.67 1.35
N ALA A 8 -17.71 -2.59 0.72
CA ALA A 8 -16.28 -2.78 0.96
C ALA A 8 -15.42 -1.67 0.33
N ILE A 9 -15.95 -0.94 -0.65
CA ILE A 9 -15.23 0.16 -1.29
C ILE A 9 -15.52 1.44 -0.52
N VAL A 10 -14.50 2.01 0.10
CA VAL A 10 -14.61 3.24 0.90
C VAL A 10 -13.97 4.45 0.22
N ILE A 11 -13.02 4.23 -0.69
CA ILE A 11 -12.28 5.26 -1.43
C ILE A 11 -12.17 4.82 -2.89
N TRP A 12 -12.36 5.74 -3.83
CA TRP A 12 -12.04 5.54 -5.23
C TRP A 12 -10.62 6.02 -5.54
N SER A 13 -9.90 5.30 -6.39
CA SER A 13 -8.59 5.72 -6.90
C SER A 13 -8.67 6.00 -8.40
N LEU A 14 -8.02 7.06 -8.85
CA LEU A 14 -7.94 7.39 -10.29
C LEU A 14 -6.91 6.54 -11.02
N GLY A 15 -5.98 5.91 -10.32
CA GLY A 15 -4.95 5.09 -10.94
C GLY A 15 -3.68 5.01 -10.11
N ASN A 16 -2.60 4.56 -10.73
CA ASN A 16 -1.30 4.37 -10.11
C ASN A 16 -0.20 4.94 -11.00
N GLU A 17 0.66 5.79 -10.45
CA GLU A 17 1.93 6.28 -11.01
C GLU A 17 1.88 6.82 -12.46
N ALA A 18 0.74 7.29 -12.92
CA ALA A 18 0.54 7.66 -14.33
C ALA A 18 0.76 9.15 -14.63
N GLY A 19 1.22 9.94 -13.67
CA GLY A 19 1.47 11.38 -13.82
C GLY A 19 0.20 12.24 -13.81
N PRO A 20 0.32 13.57 -13.89
CA PRO A 20 -0.80 14.48 -14.01
C PRO A 20 -1.32 14.54 -15.45
N GLY A 21 -2.58 14.93 -15.64
CA GLY A 21 -3.14 15.17 -16.97
C GLY A 21 -4.65 15.39 -16.94
N ASP A 22 -5.18 15.98 -18.00
CA ASP A 22 -6.61 16.34 -18.11
C ASP A 22 -7.52 15.12 -18.06
N ASN A 23 -7.06 13.96 -18.48
CA ASN A 23 -7.81 12.71 -18.39
C ASN A 23 -8.14 12.34 -16.92
N PHE A 24 -7.25 12.65 -15.97
CA PHE A 24 -7.52 12.43 -14.55
C PHE A 24 -8.54 13.42 -14.00
N VAL A 25 -8.55 14.66 -14.47
CA VAL A 25 -9.59 15.66 -14.14
C VAL A 25 -10.95 15.17 -14.62
N ALA A 26 -11.03 14.71 -15.88
CA ALA A 26 -12.25 14.17 -16.46
C ALA A 26 -12.72 12.89 -15.74
N ALA A 27 -11.78 12.00 -15.39
CA ALA A 27 -12.11 10.78 -14.64
C ALA A 27 -12.62 11.10 -13.23
N TYR A 28 -12.00 12.04 -12.52
CA TYR A 28 -12.49 12.52 -11.24
C TYR A 28 -13.92 13.03 -11.34
N GLN A 29 -14.19 13.92 -12.29
CA GLN A 29 -15.54 14.47 -12.48
C GLN A 29 -16.57 13.36 -12.78
N ALA A 30 -16.22 12.43 -13.68
CA ALA A 30 -17.10 11.31 -14.02
C ALA A 30 -17.41 10.39 -12.82
N ILE A 31 -16.44 10.19 -11.93
CA ILE A 31 -16.66 9.45 -10.67
C ILE A 31 -17.61 10.23 -9.76
N LYS A 32 -17.36 11.51 -9.55
CA LYS A 32 -18.17 12.36 -8.65
C LYS A 32 -19.60 12.54 -9.14
N ASP A 33 -19.80 12.63 -10.46
CA ASP A 33 -21.14 12.70 -11.06
C ASP A 33 -21.91 11.40 -10.87
N TYR A 34 -21.21 10.26 -10.82
CA TYR A 34 -21.84 8.96 -10.66
C TYR A 34 -21.95 8.51 -9.19
N ASP A 35 -20.94 8.77 -8.38
CA ASP A 35 -20.88 8.45 -6.95
C ASP A 35 -20.25 9.62 -6.16
N GLY A 36 -21.09 10.55 -5.77
CA GLY A 36 -20.68 11.68 -4.92
C GLY A 36 -20.47 11.33 -3.46
N SER A 37 -20.78 10.10 -3.04
CA SER A 37 -20.77 9.70 -1.63
C SER A 37 -19.39 9.31 -1.09
N ARG A 38 -18.48 8.85 -1.96
CA ARG A 38 -17.15 8.39 -1.59
C ARG A 38 -16.07 9.38 -2.00
N PRO A 39 -15.02 9.53 -1.20
CA PRO A 39 -13.85 10.32 -1.58
C PRO A 39 -13.05 9.64 -2.69
N VAL A 40 -12.33 10.46 -3.43
CA VAL A 40 -11.42 10.05 -4.50
C VAL A 40 -10.00 10.41 -4.11
N GLN A 41 -9.04 9.51 -4.29
CA GLN A 41 -7.62 9.72 -4.09
C GLN A 41 -6.84 9.56 -5.41
N TYR A 42 -5.69 10.21 -5.50
CA TYR A 42 -4.67 10.01 -6.54
C TYR A 42 -3.34 10.60 -6.08
N GLU A 43 -2.34 9.76 -5.85
CA GLU A 43 -1.07 10.14 -5.22
C GLU A 43 -0.22 11.09 -6.10
N ARG A 44 -0.36 11.04 -7.42
CA ARG A 44 0.39 11.90 -8.34
C ARG A 44 -0.20 13.29 -8.53
N ASN A 45 -1.45 13.51 -8.16
CA ASN A 45 -2.06 14.83 -8.25
C ASN A 45 -3.14 15.03 -7.18
N ASN A 46 -2.72 15.36 -5.96
CA ASN A 46 -3.63 15.62 -4.85
C ASN A 46 -4.53 16.85 -5.08
N ASN A 47 -4.18 17.76 -5.99
CA ASN A 47 -4.93 19.01 -6.20
C ASN A 47 -6.33 18.76 -6.79
N ILE A 48 -6.49 17.73 -7.61
CA ILE A 48 -7.74 17.44 -8.33
C ILE A 48 -8.68 16.51 -7.58
N VAL A 49 -8.25 15.91 -6.47
CA VAL A 49 -9.00 14.87 -5.73
C VAL A 49 -9.41 15.35 -4.34
N ASP A 50 -10.21 14.55 -3.63
CA ASP A 50 -10.84 14.97 -2.37
C ASP A 50 -9.86 14.91 -1.18
N MET A 51 -8.90 14.00 -1.19
CA MET A 51 -8.02 13.69 -0.05
C MET A 51 -6.55 13.69 -0.43
N GLY A 52 -5.68 13.85 0.56
CA GLY A 52 -4.24 13.74 0.38
C GLY A 52 -3.80 12.28 0.26
N SER A 53 -2.81 12.04 -0.58
CA SER A 53 -2.21 10.72 -0.72
C SER A 53 -0.74 10.83 -1.14
N ASN A 54 0.05 9.85 -0.76
CA ASN A 54 1.44 9.70 -1.18
C ASN A 54 1.78 8.21 -1.30
N GLN A 55 2.84 7.93 -2.03
CA GLN A 55 3.42 6.63 -2.22
C GLN A 55 4.85 6.66 -1.69
N TYR A 56 5.20 5.70 -0.83
CA TYR A 56 6.51 5.60 -0.17
C TYR A 56 7.03 6.90 0.49
N PRO A 57 6.23 7.61 1.30
CA PRO A 57 6.73 8.75 2.04
C PRO A 57 7.76 8.32 3.09
N SER A 58 8.69 9.20 3.45
CA SER A 58 9.59 8.93 4.58
C SER A 58 8.86 8.98 5.93
N VAL A 59 9.41 8.31 6.96
CA VAL A 59 8.88 8.40 8.33
C VAL A 59 8.76 9.86 8.79
N ALA A 60 9.79 10.67 8.52
CA ALA A 60 9.78 12.10 8.88
C ALA A 60 8.63 12.87 8.20
N TRP A 61 8.29 12.54 6.96
CA TRP A 61 7.14 13.14 6.28
C TRP A 61 5.82 12.72 6.94
N VAL A 62 5.66 11.43 7.25
CA VAL A 62 4.46 10.93 7.94
C VAL A 62 4.29 11.58 9.31
N GLN A 63 5.38 11.71 10.07
CA GLN A 63 5.39 12.44 11.34
C GLN A 63 4.99 13.92 11.16
N HIS A 64 5.47 14.57 10.09
CA HIS A 64 5.08 15.96 9.80
C HIS A 64 3.60 16.07 9.44
N VAL A 65 3.06 15.19 8.62
CA VAL A 65 1.61 15.12 8.32
C VAL A 65 0.80 14.91 9.60
N ALA A 66 1.26 14.04 10.50
CA ALA A 66 0.61 13.76 11.77
C ALA A 66 0.49 15.00 12.68
N THR A 67 1.33 16.02 12.50
CA THR A 67 1.18 17.29 13.24
C THR A 67 -0.03 18.12 12.83
N GLY A 68 -0.67 17.82 11.71
CA GLY A 68 -1.73 18.64 11.10
C GLY A 68 -1.25 19.96 10.48
N LYS A 69 0.08 20.17 10.39
CA LYS A 69 0.69 21.43 9.87
C LYS A 69 1.22 21.28 8.44
N ALA A 70 1.24 20.07 7.90
CA ALA A 70 1.65 19.85 6.53
C ALA A 70 0.65 20.47 5.56
N ASN A 71 1.16 21.03 4.46
CA ASN A 71 0.32 21.59 3.39
C ASN A 71 -0.22 20.47 2.50
N VAL A 72 -1.14 19.69 3.02
CA VAL A 72 -1.79 18.56 2.34
C VAL A 72 -3.29 18.57 2.58
N LYS A 73 -4.04 17.84 1.77
CA LYS A 73 -5.45 17.57 2.05
C LYS A 73 -5.60 16.47 3.09
N TYR A 74 -6.62 16.58 3.91
CA TYR A 74 -7.00 15.57 4.90
C TYR A 74 -8.41 15.04 4.62
N PRO A 75 -8.72 13.77 4.97
CA PRO A 75 -7.80 12.80 5.55
C PRO A 75 -6.68 12.42 4.57
N TYR A 76 -5.57 11.90 5.12
CA TYR A 76 -4.40 11.51 4.35
C TYR A 76 -4.29 9.99 4.25
N HIS A 77 -3.95 9.49 3.06
CA HIS A 77 -3.78 8.07 2.76
C HIS A 77 -2.37 7.80 2.24
N ILE A 78 -1.76 6.71 2.67
CA ILE A 78 -0.52 6.23 2.06
C ILE A 78 -0.89 5.07 1.14
N SER A 79 -0.86 5.33 -0.17
CA SER A 79 -1.33 4.38 -1.18
C SER A 79 -0.43 3.15 -1.31
N GLU A 80 0.87 3.32 -1.01
CA GLU A 80 1.83 2.23 -0.90
C GLU A 80 2.93 2.60 0.09
N TYR A 81 3.36 1.63 0.91
CA TYR A 81 4.52 1.74 1.79
C TYR A 81 5.05 0.35 2.16
N ALA A 82 6.21 0.29 2.81
CA ALA A 82 6.79 -0.94 3.34
C ALA A 82 6.94 -2.05 2.27
N ASP A 83 7.42 -1.67 1.07
CA ASP A 83 7.77 -2.64 0.02
C ASP A 83 8.64 -3.76 0.62
N SER A 84 8.18 -5.01 0.47
CA SER A 84 8.74 -6.16 1.19
C SER A 84 9.69 -7.00 0.36
N MET A 85 10.34 -6.38 -0.63
CA MET A 85 11.35 -7.03 -1.46
C MET A 85 12.65 -7.26 -0.67
N GLY A 86 13.18 -8.47 -0.72
CA GLY A 86 14.41 -8.85 -0.01
C GLY A 86 14.27 -8.73 1.51
N ASN A 87 15.14 -7.94 2.13
CA ASN A 87 15.14 -7.65 3.57
C ASN A 87 14.44 -6.35 3.94
N ALA A 88 13.58 -5.84 3.04
CA ALA A 88 12.86 -4.60 3.26
C ALA A 88 11.73 -4.71 4.30
N ALA A 89 10.93 -3.66 4.42
CA ALA A 89 9.88 -3.41 5.40
C ALA A 89 10.36 -2.97 6.79
N GLY A 90 11.54 -2.35 6.87
CA GLY A 90 12.03 -1.72 8.11
C GLY A 90 11.20 -0.50 8.53
N ASN A 91 11.29 -0.14 9.81
CA ASN A 91 10.67 1.04 10.43
C ASN A 91 9.13 1.04 10.40
N LEU A 92 8.48 -0.10 10.20
CA LEU A 92 7.02 -0.17 10.11
C LEU A 92 6.33 0.38 11.36
N ILE A 93 6.89 0.11 12.53
CA ILE A 93 6.37 0.63 13.81
C ILE A 93 6.43 2.16 13.90
N ASP A 94 7.45 2.81 13.31
CA ASP A 94 7.58 4.26 13.34
C ASP A 94 6.51 4.93 12.48
N TYR A 95 6.21 4.35 11.30
CA TYR A 95 5.08 4.77 10.46
C TYR A 95 3.76 4.62 11.20
N TRP A 96 3.54 3.43 11.76
CA TRP A 96 2.28 3.08 12.41
C TRP A 96 2.00 3.96 13.62
N THR A 97 3.01 4.16 14.47
CA THR A 97 2.93 5.04 15.64
C THR A 97 2.57 6.47 15.24
N ALA A 98 3.18 7.00 14.19
CA ALA A 98 2.88 8.34 13.71
C ALA A 98 1.44 8.44 13.16
N MET A 99 0.99 7.45 12.41
CA MET A 99 -0.38 7.42 11.86
C MET A 99 -1.45 7.29 12.96
N GLU A 100 -1.23 6.41 13.94
CA GLU A 100 -2.19 6.20 15.04
C GLU A 100 -2.21 7.34 16.07
N SER A 101 -1.20 8.20 16.09
CA SER A 101 -1.15 9.35 17.01
C SER A 101 -2.20 10.42 16.69
N THR A 102 -2.91 10.34 15.58
CA THR A 102 -3.80 11.40 15.09
C THR A 102 -4.95 10.86 14.23
N ASN A 103 -6.00 11.66 14.07
CA ASN A 103 -7.12 11.40 13.15
C ASN A 103 -6.89 11.95 11.73
N TYR A 104 -5.69 12.38 11.40
CA TYR A 104 -5.40 12.93 10.07
C TYR A 104 -5.17 11.84 9.01
N PHE A 105 -4.81 10.63 9.42
CA PHE A 105 -4.68 9.50 8.52
C PHE A 105 -5.96 8.65 8.48
N CYS A 106 -6.29 8.14 7.29
CA CYS A 106 -7.37 7.16 7.10
C CYS A 106 -6.86 5.76 6.79
N GLY A 107 -5.55 5.57 6.68
CA GLY A 107 -4.92 4.27 6.48
C GLY A 107 -3.73 4.30 5.54
N ALA A 108 -3.13 3.13 5.38
CA ALA A 108 -2.00 2.89 4.50
C ALA A 108 -2.08 1.46 3.92
N ALA A 109 -1.54 1.25 2.72
CA ALA A 109 -1.50 -0.05 2.07
C ALA A 109 -0.06 -0.53 1.92
N ILE A 110 0.25 -1.68 2.50
CA ILE A 110 1.56 -2.34 2.32
C ILE A 110 1.69 -2.82 0.87
N TRP A 111 2.82 -2.59 0.25
CA TRP A 111 3.21 -3.20 -0.99
C TRP A 111 4.23 -4.32 -0.75
N ASP A 112 3.91 -5.59 -0.90
CA ASP A 112 2.64 -6.12 -1.32
C ASP A 112 2.19 -7.24 -0.37
N TRP A 113 1.02 -7.86 -0.61
CA TRP A 113 0.56 -8.96 0.22
C TRP A 113 1.27 -10.26 -0.11
N VAL A 114 1.36 -10.63 -1.40
CA VAL A 114 1.90 -11.91 -1.88
C VAL A 114 2.93 -11.64 -2.99
N ASP A 115 4.07 -12.32 -2.93
CA ASP A 115 5.02 -12.35 -4.04
C ASP A 115 4.34 -12.81 -5.33
N GLN A 116 4.49 -12.04 -6.41
CA GLN A 116 3.79 -12.28 -7.68
C GLN A 116 4.59 -13.19 -8.60
N ALA A 117 5.14 -14.28 -8.08
CA ALA A 117 5.90 -15.27 -8.83
C ALA A 117 5.05 -16.51 -9.16
N ILE A 118 5.51 -17.30 -10.11
CA ILE A 118 4.80 -18.45 -10.63
C ILE A 118 5.50 -19.75 -10.24
N ASP A 119 4.71 -20.75 -9.81
CA ASP A 119 5.22 -22.10 -9.57
C ASP A 119 5.90 -22.64 -10.84
N THR A 120 7.21 -22.90 -10.73
CA THR A 120 8.07 -23.33 -11.84
C THR A 120 8.90 -24.54 -11.39
N TYR A 121 9.41 -25.31 -12.35
CA TYR A 121 10.23 -26.48 -12.09
C TYR A 121 11.50 -26.43 -12.92
N THR A 122 12.63 -26.80 -12.30
CA THR A 122 13.88 -27.02 -13.02
C THR A 122 13.75 -28.27 -13.92
N PRO A 123 14.64 -28.46 -14.92
CA PRO A 123 14.69 -29.69 -15.71
C PRO A 123 14.82 -30.97 -14.86
N ASP A 124 15.46 -30.86 -13.70
CA ASP A 124 15.63 -31.97 -12.74
C ASP A 124 14.43 -32.15 -11.78
N GLY A 125 13.36 -31.36 -11.97
CA GLY A 125 12.10 -31.50 -11.23
C GLY A 125 12.06 -30.77 -9.89
N TYR A 126 13.01 -29.89 -9.56
CA TYR A 126 12.94 -29.07 -8.35
C TYR A 126 11.99 -27.87 -8.55
N LYS A 127 11.06 -27.72 -7.63
CA LYS A 127 10.13 -26.60 -7.61
C LYS A 127 10.84 -25.32 -7.16
N TYR A 128 10.55 -24.22 -7.82
CA TYR A 128 10.94 -22.85 -7.41
C TYR A 128 9.86 -21.85 -7.83
N PHE A 129 9.96 -20.62 -7.33
CA PHE A 129 9.10 -19.52 -7.72
C PHE A 129 9.77 -18.69 -8.79
N GLY A 130 9.33 -18.87 -10.05
CA GLY A 130 9.89 -18.17 -11.21
C GLY A 130 9.37 -16.74 -11.31
N TYR A 131 10.23 -15.82 -11.74
CA TYR A 131 9.93 -14.40 -11.95
C TYR A 131 10.50 -13.91 -13.28
N GLY A 132 10.56 -12.60 -13.50
CA GLY A 132 10.93 -12.00 -14.78
C GLY A 132 12.23 -12.55 -15.35
N GLY A 133 12.18 -13.08 -16.58
CA GLY A 133 13.27 -13.72 -17.30
C GLY A 133 13.32 -15.24 -17.20
N ASP A 134 12.75 -15.83 -16.14
CA ASP A 134 12.77 -17.29 -15.94
C ASP A 134 11.94 -18.06 -16.98
N HIS A 135 11.01 -17.39 -17.62
CA HIS A 135 10.13 -17.96 -18.66
C HIS A 135 10.57 -17.56 -20.08
N GLY A 136 11.77 -17.00 -20.25
CA GLY A 136 12.28 -16.53 -21.54
C GLY A 136 11.69 -15.21 -22.01
N ASP A 137 10.99 -14.50 -21.13
CA ASP A 137 10.39 -13.20 -21.41
C ASP A 137 11.46 -12.10 -21.43
N TRP A 138 11.31 -11.17 -22.40
CA TRP A 138 12.20 -10.03 -22.58
C TRP A 138 11.46 -8.86 -23.27
N PRO A 139 11.58 -7.62 -22.79
CA PRO A 139 12.26 -7.20 -21.56
C PRO A 139 11.51 -7.62 -20.29
N ASN A 140 12.22 -7.63 -19.13
CA ASN A 140 11.62 -7.94 -17.83
C ASN A 140 12.34 -7.17 -16.72
N ASP A 141 11.74 -7.09 -15.53
CA ASP A 141 12.26 -6.41 -14.35
C ASP A 141 12.81 -7.38 -13.28
N GLY A 142 13.07 -8.65 -13.68
CA GLY A 142 13.65 -9.66 -12.77
C GLY A 142 12.76 -9.93 -11.57
N MET A 143 13.36 -9.85 -10.38
CA MET A 143 12.69 -10.11 -9.11
C MET A 143 11.79 -8.97 -8.59
N PHE A 144 11.53 -7.93 -9.36
CA PHE A 144 10.76 -6.75 -8.91
C PHE A 144 9.31 -7.09 -8.51
N CYS A 145 8.81 -8.25 -8.86
CA CYS A 145 7.51 -8.78 -8.44
C CYS A 145 7.55 -9.58 -7.12
N MET A 146 8.74 -9.73 -6.47
CA MET A 146 8.92 -10.48 -5.22
C MET A 146 8.86 -9.55 -4.01
N ASN A 147 7.82 -8.76 -3.90
CA ASN A 147 7.64 -7.67 -2.92
C ASN A 147 6.52 -7.91 -1.91
N GLY A 148 5.94 -9.11 -1.88
CA GLY A 148 4.96 -9.51 -0.89
C GLY A 148 5.53 -9.76 0.51
N ILE A 149 4.67 -9.71 1.52
CA ILE A 149 4.98 -10.18 2.88
C ILE A 149 4.79 -11.71 3.01
N MET A 150 4.23 -12.34 1.98
CA MET A 150 4.04 -13.79 1.87
C MET A 150 4.64 -14.29 0.57
N LEU A 151 5.09 -15.54 0.54
CA LEU A 151 5.50 -16.23 -0.67
C LEU A 151 4.28 -16.56 -1.56
N PRO A 152 4.48 -16.94 -2.84
CA PRO A 152 3.38 -17.25 -3.76
C PRO A 152 2.44 -18.37 -3.27
N ASP A 153 2.95 -19.29 -2.47
CA ASP A 153 2.17 -20.38 -1.87
C ASP A 153 1.47 -19.99 -0.55
N LEU A 154 1.46 -18.70 -0.23
CA LEU A 154 0.90 -18.11 0.99
C LEU A 154 1.64 -18.48 2.28
N SER A 155 2.84 -19.04 2.20
CA SER A 155 3.68 -19.19 3.38
C SER A 155 4.27 -17.83 3.79
N PRO A 156 4.34 -17.54 5.12
CA PRO A 156 4.75 -16.23 5.59
C PRO A 156 6.25 -15.99 5.42
N LYS A 157 6.62 -14.83 4.90
CA LYS A 157 7.99 -14.31 4.95
C LYS A 157 8.26 -13.67 6.32
N PRO A 158 9.52 -13.39 6.71
CA PRO A 158 9.83 -12.72 7.98
C PRO A 158 9.05 -11.41 8.19
N GLN A 159 8.84 -10.65 7.13
CA GLN A 159 8.09 -9.37 7.14
C GLN A 159 6.64 -9.53 7.60
N TYR A 160 6.02 -10.68 7.33
CA TYR A 160 4.65 -10.97 7.80
C TYR A 160 4.53 -10.87 9.31
N PHE A 161 5.52 -11.37 10.05
CA PHE A 161 5.47 -11.36 11.52
C PHE A 161 5.66 -9.96 12.09
N GLU A 162 6.43 -9.11 11.42
CA GLU A 162 6.53 -7.68 11.75
C GLU A 162 5.19 -6.99 11.56
N VAL A 163 4.56 -7.17 10.39
CA VAL A 163 3.23 -6.61 10.08
C VAL A 163 2.20 -7.09 11.10
N LYS A 164 2.17 -8.39 11.39
CA LYS A 164 1.26 -8.98 12.38
C LYS A 164 1.43 -8.35 13.76
N LYS A 165 2.67 -8.07 14.16
CA LYS A 165 2.98 -7.44 15.46
C LYS A 165 2.55 -5.99 15.47
N VAL A 166 2.86 -5.22 14.45
CA VAL A 166 2.59 -3.79 14.37
C VAL A 166 1.09 -3.52 14.23
N TYR A 167 0.37 -4.33 13.46
CA TYR A 167 -1.08 -4.17 13.20
C TYR A 167 -1.98 -4.80 14.26
N GLN A 168 -1.44 -5.33 15.34
CA GLN A 168 -2.28 -5.90 16.40
C GLN A 168 -3.14 -4.82 17.06
N ASN A 169 -4.45 -5.06 17.16
CA ASN A 169 -5.41 -4.12 17.75
C ASN A 169 -5.42 -4.14 19.29
N ALA A 170 -4.78 -5.13 19.92
CA ALA A 170 -4.74 -5.26 21.38
C ALA A 170 -3.30 -5.41 21.86
N GLY A 171 -2.89 -4.57 22.77
CA GLY A 171 -1.62 -4.65 23.48
C GLY A 171 -1.77 -5.25 24.87
N ILE A 172 -0.76 -5.99 25.32
CA ILE A 172 -0.66 -6.46 26.71
C ILE A 172 0.59 -5.84 27.33
N THR A 173 0.41 -5.12 28.42
CA THR A 173 1.51 -4.53 29.19
C THR A 173 1.55 -5.16 30.56
N LEU A 174 2.69 -5.70 30.96
CA LEU A 174 2.94 -6.14 32.33
C LEU A 174 3.04 -4.91 33.22
N THR A 175 2.26 -4.88 34.29
CA THR A 175 2.39 -3.88 35.38
C THR A 175 3.12 -4.52 36.56
N GLU A 176 3.78 -3.70 37.40
CA GLU A 176 4.51 -4.18 38.58
C GLU A 176 3.62 -4.89 39.63
N ASN A 177 2.31 -4.81 39.48
CA ASN A 177 1.34 -5.42 40.41
C ASN A 177 0.65 -6.68 39.83
N GLY A 178 1.25 -7.34 38.87
CA GLY A 178 0.84 -8.66 38.33
C GLY A 178 -0.07 -8.59 37.15
#